data_ab14e9b77851b29a86664aea26d1921c
#
_entry.id   ab14e9b77851b29a86664aea26d1921c
#
_cell.length_a   1.000
_cell.length_b   1.000
_cell.length_c   1.000
_cell.angle_alpha   90.00
_cell.angle_beta   90.00
_cell.angle_gamma   90.00
#
_symmetry.space_group_name_H-M   'P 1'
#
loop_
_entity.id
_entity.type
_entity.pdbx_description
1 polymer ?
#
loop_
_entity_poly.entity_id
_entity_poly.type
_entity_poly.pdbx_seq_one_letter_code
_entity_poly.pdbx_strand_id
1 'polypeptide(L)'
;MKTAVLFGSSGLIGSNLLDNLINNNTYNKIKIFVRKLPSIDNSKVEVINTDFLDLDTLKEKLTGDDCFFCIGTTHKDTPDKNEYRRIEYDLPVHLAKIAKFNSISNFIYVSSIGANPKASSTYLKNQF
;
A
#
# COMPACT_ATOMS: atom_id res chain seq x y z
N MET A 1 -14.92 -3.99 -13.92
CA MET A 1 -13.64 -3.26 -13.77
C MET A 1 -13.33 -3.05 -12.31
N LYS A 2 -12.08 -3.20 -11.94
CA LYS A 2 -11.67 -3.12 -10.54
C LYS A 2 -10.83 -1.88 -10.24
N THR A 3 -10.83 -1.48 -8.98
CA THR A 3 -9.96 -0.43 -8.46
C THR A 3 -8.89 -1.07 -7.58
N ALA A 4 -7.64 -0.80 -7.89
CA ALA A 4 -6.51 -1.18 -7.04
C ALA A 4 -6.13 -0.02 -6.13
N VAL A 5 -5.69 -0.34 -4.92
CA VAL A 5 -5.16 0.63 -3.96
C VAL A 5 -3.72 0.25 -3.67
N LEU A 6 -2.81 1.19 -3.72
CA LEU A 6 -1.38 0.92 -3.55
C LEU A 6 -0.77 1.86 -2.54
N PHE A 7 -0.12 1.29 -1.54
CA PHE A 7 0.73 2.01 -0.59
C PHE A 7 2.20 1.66 -0.89
N GLY A 8 3.05 2.67 -0.97
CA GLY A 8 4.48 2.46 -1.21
C GLY A 8 4.87 2.46 -2.67
N SER A 9 4.20 3.26 -3.49
CA SER A 9 4.44 3.31 -4.94
C SER A 9 5.83 3.84 -5.30
N SER A 10 6.52 4.54 -4.41
CA SER A 10 7.84 5.10 -4.67
C SER A 10 9.00 4.12 -4.45
N GLY A 11 8.76 3.02 -3.77
CA GLY A 11 9.78 2.00 -3.56
C GLY A 11 10.02 1.13 -4.77
N LEU A 12 11.07 0.30 -4.74
CA LEU A 12 11.42 -0.57 -5.86
C LEU A 12 10.28 -1.53 -6.20
N ILE A 13 9.77 -2.24 -5.19
CA ILE A 13 8.69 -3.22 -5.42
C ILE A 13 7.40 -2.50 -5.79
N GLY A 14 7.07 -1.42 -5.08
CA GLY A 14 5.84 -0.68 -5.31
C GLY A 14 5.80 -0.01 -6.67
N SER A 15 6.92 0.53 -7.16
CA SER A 15 6.95 1.16 -8.48
C SER A 15 6.79 0.13 -9.59
N ASN A 16 7.40 -1.05 -9.45
CA ASN A 16 7.22 -2.14 -10.41
C ASN A 16 5.78 -2.65 -10.40
N LEU A 17 5.19 -2.78 -9.22
CA LEU A 17 3.80 -3.19 -9.11
C LEU A 17 2.87 -2.16 -9.72
N LEU A 18 3.13 -0.87 -9.53
CA LEU A 18 2.33 0.18 -10.13
C LEU A 18 2.32 0.07 -11.65
N ASP A 19 3.49 -0.15 -12.26
CA ASP A 19 3.57 -0.33 -13.71
C ASP A 19 2.76 -1.52 -14.17
N ASN A 20 2.83 -2.63 -13.44
CA ASN A 20 2.04 -3.83 -13.77
C ASN A 20 0.55 -3.58 -13.64
N LEU A 21 0.11 -2.85 -12.62
CA LEU A 21 -1.30 -2.52 -12.43
C LEU A 21 -1.82 -1.60 -13.53
N ILE A 22 -1.02 -0.63 -13.94
CA ILE A 22 -1.40 0.28 -15.03
C ILE A 22 -1.62 -0.50 -16.32
N ASN A 23 -0.78 -1.49 -16.59
CA ASN A 23 -0.86 -2.29 -17.81
C ASN A 23 -1.85 -3.45 -17.71
N ASN A 24 -2.46 -3.67 -16.55
CA ASN A 24 -3.42 -4.75 -16.34
C ASN A 24 -4.84 -4.27 -16.61
N ASN A 25 -5.49 -4.86 -17.59
CA ASN A 25 -6.84 -4.46 -18.01
C ASN A 25 -7.91 -4.76 -16.95
N THR A 26 -7.60 -5.55 -15.94
CA THR A 26 -8.51 -5.82 -14.83
C THR A 26 -8.81 -4.56 -14.03
N TYR A 27 -7.82 -3.67 -13.92
CA TYR A 27 -7.97 -2.44 -13.15
C TYR A 27 -8.17 -1.25 -14.07
N ASN A 28 -9.23 -0.51 -13.85
CA ASN A 28 -9.49 0.73 -14.57
C ASN A 28 -9.11 1.96 -13.74
N LYS A 29 -8.84 1.77 -12.45
CA LYS A 29 -8.42 2.84 -11.56
C LYS A 29 -7.41 2.31 -10.55
N ILE A 30 -6.40 3.11 -10.27
CA ILE A 30 -5.38 2.79 -9.28
C ILE A 30 -5.23 3.99 -8.36
N LYS A 31 -5.54 3.82 -7.08
CA LYS A 31 -5.35 4.85 -6.07
C LYS A 31 -4.00 4.63 -5.40
N ILE A 32 -3.13 5.64 -5.44
CA ILE A 32 -1.86 5.57 -4.72
C ILE A 32 -1.88 6.55 -3.56
N PHE A 33 -1.50 6.08 -2.39
CA PHE A 33 -1.41 6.88 -1.17
C PHE A 33 0.05 7.24 -0.94
N VAL A 34 0.34 8.53 -0.91
CA VAL A 34 1.72 9.02 -0.88
C VAL A 34 1.87 10.16 0.11
N ARG A 35 3.07 10.28 0.69
CA ARG A 35 3.42 11.42 1.54
C ARG A 35 3.99 12.58 0.73
N LYS A 36 4.58 12.28 -0.43
CA LYS A 36 5.10 13.29 -1.36
C LYS A 36 4.47 13.06 -2.72
N LEU A 37 4.11 14.15 -3.39
CA LEU A 37 3.49 14.06 -4.70
C LEU A 37 4.50 13.51 -5.72
N PRO A 38 4.16 12.43 -6.42
CA PRO A 38 5.03 11.87 -7.45
C PRO A 38 4.82 12.57 -8.79
N SER A 39 5.78 12.39 -9.69
CA SER A 39 5.66 12.85 -11.07
C SER A 39 5.00 11.78 -11.93
N ILE A 40 3.74 11.50 -11.66
CA ILE A 40 2.97 10.52 -12.41
C ILE A 40 1.86 11.22 -13.17
N ASP A 41 1.82 10.97 -14.48
CA ASP A 41 0.79 11.49 -15.36
C ASP A 41 0.15 10.30 -16.10
N ASN A 42 -0.86 9.71 -15.48
CA ASN A 42 -1.58 8.61 -16.07
C ASN A 42 -3.04 8.70 -15.65
N SER A 43 -3.94 8.60 -16.63
CA SER A 43 -5.38 8.78 -16.40
C SER A 43 -5.99 7.73 -15.47
N LYS A 44 -5.37 6.54 -15.36
CA LYS A 44 -5.83 5.51 -14.43
C LYS A 44 -5.44 5.80 -12.98
N VAL A 45 -4.43 6.62 -12.74
CA VAL A 45 -3.84 6.80 -11.42
C VAL A 45 -4.44 8.01 -10.72
N GLU A 46 -5.02 7.78 -9.54
CA GLU A 46 -5.46 8.84 -8.64
C GLU A 46 -4.46 8.93 -7.49
N VAL A 47 -3.88 10.11 -7.30
CA VAL A 47 -2.90 10.34 -6.25
C VAL A 47 -3.60 10.92 -5.02
N ILE A 48 -3.44 10.25 -3.88
CA ILE A 48 -3.99 10.70 -2.61
C ILE A 48 -2.82 11.03 -1.68
N ASN A 49 -2.64 12.31 -1.40
CA ASN A 49 -1.58 12.79 -0.52
C ASN A 49 -2.03 12.66 0.93
N THR A 50 -1.26 11.96 1.75
CA THR A 50 -1.57 11.77 3.17
C THR A 50 -0.28 11.53 3.96
N ASP A 51 -0.29 11.91 5.23
CA ASP A 51 0.79 11.61 6.15
C ASP A 51 0.55 10.30 6.93
N PHE A 52 -0.55 9.59 6.62
CA PHE A 52 -0.98 8.36 7.28
C PHE A 52 -1.37 8.54 8.75
N LEU A 53 -1.48 9.77 9.23
CA LEU A 53 -1.94 10.08 10.57
C LEU A 53 -3.40 10.53 10.59
N ASP A 54 -3.91 11.00 9.46
CA ASP A 54 -5.29 11.44 9.31
C ASP A 54 -6.19 10.24 9.03
N LEU A 55 -6.72 9.66 10.09
CA LEU A 55 -7.55 8.47 10.00
C LEU A 55 -8.86 8.71 9.27
N ASP A 56 -9.43 9.90 9.40
CA ASP A 56 -10.69 10.22 8.75
C ASP A 56 -10.52 10.26 7.23
N THR A 57 -9.45 10.86 6.75
CA THR A 57 -9.12 10.85 5.32
C THR A 57 -8.87 9.43 4.82
N LEU A 58 -8.12 8.62 5.60
CA LEU A 58 -7.87 7.24 5.23
C LEU A 58 -9.16 6.44 5.15
N LYS A 59 -10.05 6.57 6.13
CA LYS A 59 -11.33 5.88 6.12
C LYS A 59 -12.20 6.28 4.92
N GLU A 60 -12.16 7.54 4.56
CA GLU A 60 -12.95 8.06 3.44
C GLU A 60 -12.38 7.62 2.09
N LYS A 61 -11.06 7.67 1.93
CA LYS A 61 -10.41 7.48 0.63
C LYS A 61 -9.96 6.05 0.36
N LEU A 62 -9.77 5.24 1.40
CA LEU A 62 -9.31 3.85 1.25
C LEU A 62 -10.49 2.97 0.85
N THR A 63 -10.83 3.05 -0.42
CA THR A 63 -11.90 2.26 -1.02
C THR A 63 -11.43 1.66 -2.34
N GLY A 64 -11.90 0.48 -2.66
CA GLY A 64 -11.52 -0.22 -3.88
C GLY A 64 -11.75 -1.71 -3.75
N ASP A 65 -11.15 -2.48 -4.64
CA ASP A 65 -11.32 -3.93 -4.68
C ASP A 65 -10.13 -4.67 -4.07
N ASP A 66 -8.93 -4.31 -4.47
CA ASP A 66 -7.70 -4.97 -4.02
C ASP A 66 -6.73 -3.91 -3.50
N CYS A 67 -6.18 -4.14 -2.32
CA CYS A 67 -5.24 -3.23 -1.68
C CYS A 67 -3.88 -3.90 -1.57
N PHE A 68 -2.84 -3.20 -2.03
CA PHE A 68 -1.46 -3.67 -2.01
C PHE A 68 -0.64 -2.78 -1.09
N PHE A 69 -0.01 -3.37 -0.09
CA PHE A 69 0.83 -2.64 0.85
C PHE A 69 2.29 -2.99 0.61
N CYS A 70 3.05 -2.03 0.09
CA CYS A 70 4.45 -2.20 -0.27
C CYS A 70 5.37 -1.24 0.47
N ILE A 71 4.87 -0.55 1.48
CA ILE A 71 5.71 0.33 2.30
C ILE A 71 6.57 -0.54 3.20
N GLY A 72 7.87 -0.26 3.19
CA GLY A 72 8.80 -0.97 4.05
C GLY A 72 10.03 -0.11 4.32
N THR A 73 10.75 -0.48 5.36
CA THR A 73 12.00 0.18 5.70
C THR A 73 12.96 -0.84 6.31
N THR A 74 14.23 -0.49 6.37
CA THR A 74 15.25 -1.33 6.99
C THR A 74 15.78 -0.65 8.25
N HIS A 75 16.46 -1.41 9.11
CA HIS A 75 17.12 -0.81 10.26
C HIS A 75 18.19 0.21 9.86
N LYS A 76 18.76 0.05 8.68
CA LYS A 76 19.72 1.01 8.14
C LYS A 76 19.05 2.34 7.80
N ASP A 77 17.87 2.28 7.18
CA ASP A 77 17.13 3.47 6.76
C ASP A 77 16.35 4.09 7.92
N THR A 78 15.92 3.26 8.86
CA THR A 78 15.16 3.71 10.03
C THR A 78 15.73 3.03 11.27
N PRO A 79 16.79 3.60 11.86
CA PRO A 79 17.44 2.98 13.03
C PRO A 79 16.62 3.05 14.31
N ASP A 80 15.63 3.94 14.41
CA ASP A 80 14.75 4.02 15.57
C ASP A 80 13.81 2.82 15.58
N LYS A 81 13.90 1.99 16.63
CA LYS A 81 13.08 0.78 16.74
C LYS A 81 11.60 1.05 16.79
N ASN A 82 11.19 2.14 17.43
CA ASN A 82 9.77 2.49 17.53
C ASN A 82 9.22 2.90 16.17
N GLU A 83 9.97 3.70 15.42
CA GLU A 83 9.57 4.13 14.09
C GLU A 83 9.55 2.94 13.12
N TYR A 84 10.54 2.04 13.23
CA TYR A 84 10.60 0.84 12.42
C TYR A 84 9.36 -0.03 12.65
N ARG A 85 9.02 -0.26 13.93
CA ARG A 85 7.84 -1.05 14.28
C ARG A 85 6.54 -0.40 13.80
N ARG A 86 6.45 0.92 13.87
CA ARG A 86 5.29 1.66 13.40
C ARG A 86 5.06 1.42 11.90
N ILE A 87 6.12 1.48 11.11
CA ILE A 87 6.02 1.30 9.66
C ILE A 87 5.79 -0.16 9.29
N GLU A 88 6.50 -1.08 9.93
CA GLU A 88 6.52 -2.48 9.53
C GLU A 88 5.39 -3.30 10.15
N TYR A 89 4.82 -2.86 11.24
CA TYR A 89 3.81 -3.61 11.96
C TYR A 89 2.53 -2.82 12.18
N ASP A 90 2.62 -1.67 12.84
CA ASP A 90 1.42 -0.96 13.27
C ASP A 90 0.65 -0.38 12.09
N LEU A 91 1.34 0.21 11.13
CA LEU A 91 0.70 0.84 9.98
C LEU A 91 -0.04 -0.18 9.09
N PRO A 92 0.58 -1.29 8.67
CA PRO A 92 -0.15 -2.24 7.84
C PRO A 92 -1.35 -2.87 8.55
N VAL A 93 -1.24 -3.17 9.85
CA VAL A 93 -2.37 -3.69 10.62
C VAL A 93 -3.51 -2.68 10.65
N HIS A 94 -3.18 -1.43 10.87
CA HIS A 94 -4.18 -0.36 10.95
C HIS A 94 -4.88 -0.17 9.60
N LEU A 95 -4.11 -0.14 8.52
CA LEU A 95 -4.67 0.00 7.18
C LEU A 95 -5.51 -1.21 6.79
N ALA A 96 -5.09 -2.41 7.19
CA ALA A 96 -5.87 -3.62 6.93
C ALA A 96 -7.23 -3.57 7.61
N LYS A 97 -7.29 -3.04 8.84
CA LYS A 97 -8.57 -2.88 9.55
C LYS A 97 -9.49 -1.89 8.83
N ILE A 98 -8.95 -0.78 8.37
CA ILE A 98 -9.73 0.21 7.59
C ILE A 98 -10.21 -0.43 6.28
N ALA A 99 -9.34 -1.15 5.59
CA ALA A 99 -9.69 -1.82 4.36
C ALA A 99 -10.83 -2.80 4.56
N LYS A 100 -10.78 -3.58 5.63
CA LYS A 100 -11.85 -4.52 5.97
C LYS A 100 -13.16 -3.79 6.26
N PHE A 101 -13.10 -2.72 7.04
CA PHE A 101 -14.27 -1.90 7.34
C PHE A 101 -14.91 -1.36 6.06
N ASN A 102 -14.11 -0.98 5.08
CA ASN A 102 -14.56 -0.45 3.80
C ASN A 102 -14.86 -1.54 2.76
N SER A 103 -14.90 -2.80 3.17
CA SER A 103 -15.26 -3.94 2.32
C SER A 103 -14.32 -4.16 1.13
N ILE A 104 -13.04 -3.84 1.31
CA ILE A 104 -12.02 -4.19 0.32
C ILE A 104 -11.86 -5.72 0.34
N SER A 105 -11.95 -6.34 -0.84
CA SER A 105 -11.97 -7.80 -0.95
C SER A 105 -10.64 -8.45 -0.59
N ASN A 106 -9.52 -7.82 -0.97
CA ASN A 106 -8.20 -8.40 -0.78
C ASN A 106 -7.24 -7.35 -0.23
N PHE A 107 -6.48 -7.74 0.79
CA PHE A 107 -5.37 -6.93 1.31
C PHE A 107 -4.10 -7.74 1.20
N ILE A 108 -3.16 -7.30 0.38
CA ILE A 108 -1.94 -8.02 0.08
C ILE A 108 -0.76 -7.24 0.66
N TYR A 109 -0.09 -7.86 1.62
CA TYR A 109 1.08 -7.29 2.28
C TYR A 109 2.34 -7.80 1.58
N VAL A 110 3.16 -6.87 1.07
CA VAL A 110 4.43 -7.21 0.43
C VAL A 110 5.55 -6.68 1.32
N SER A 111 6.36 -7.59 1.84
CA SER A 111 7.51 -7.21 2.67
C SER A 111 8.72 -6.97 1.79
N SER A 112 9.30 -5.78 1.93
CA SER A 112 10.55 -5.43 1.27
C SER A 112 11.77 -5.71 2.16
N ILE A 113 11.55 -6.25 3.36
CA ILE A 113 12.61 -6.48 4.33
C ILE A 113 13.21 -7.85 4.15
N GLY A 114 14.52 -7.88 4.29
CA GLY A 114 15.26 -9.12 4.17
C GLY A 114 15.26 -9.60 2.74
N ALA A 115 16.33 -10.22 2.36
CA ALA A 115 16.53 -10.64 0.99
C ALA A 115 15.93 -12.01 0.69
N ASN A 116 14.99 -12.49 1.52
CA ASN A 116 14.37 -13.80 1.30
C ASN A 116 13.15 -13.66 0.39
N PRO A 117 13.24 -14.08 -0.87
CA PRO A 117 12.12 -13.97 -1.81
C PRO A 117 10.88 -14.74 -1.38
N LYS A 118 11.05 -15.79 -0.57
CA LYS A 118 9.92 -16.59 -0.10
C LYS A 118 9.08 -15.87 0.93
N ALA A 119 9.66 -14.87 1.61
CA ALA A 119 8.96 -14.08 2.61
C ALA A 119 8.53 -12.72 2.08
N SER A 120 8.67 -12.46 0.80
CA SER A 120 8.45 -11.13 0.22
C SER A 120 6.99 -10.72 0.16
N SER A 121 6.05 -11.66 0.27
CA SER A 121 4.65 -11.29 0.28
C SER A 121 3.86 -12.18 1.24
N THR A 122 2.90 -11.56 1.92
CA THR A 122 1.99 -12.25 2.83
C THR A 122 0.57 -11.80 2.49
N TYR A 123 -0.28 -12.77 2.30
CA TYR A 123 -1.67 -12.52 1.96
C TYR A 123 -2.52 -12.54 3.23
N LEU A 124 -3.18 -11.42 3.51
CA LEU A 124 -3.91 -11.22 4.77
C LEU A 124 -5.43 -11.29 4.59
N LYS A 125 -5.91 -11.96 3.57
CA LYS A 125 -7.34 -12.10 3.33
C LYS A 125 -8.02 -12.84 4.49
N ASN A 126 -9.11 -12.26 4.98
CA ASN A 126 -9.94 -12.88 6.00
C ASN A 126 -9.26 -13.09 7.36
N GLN A 127 -8.18 -12.37 7.64
CA GLN A 127 -7.50 -12.47 8.93
C GLN A 127 -7.96 -11.42 9.94
N PHE A 128 -8.78 -10.51 9.52
CA PHE A 128 -9.26 -9.43 10.37
C PHE A 128 -10.78 -9.33 10.36
#